data_80654cdd5ec26ae905cd4debf9ef97f8
#
_entry.id   80654cdd5ec26ae905cd4debf9ef97f8
#
_cell.length_a   1.000
_cell.length_b   1.000
_cell.length_c   1.000
_cell.angle_alpha   90.00
_cell.angle_beta   90.00
_cell.angle_gamma   90.00
#
_symmetry.space_group_name_H-M   'P 1'
#
loop_
_entity.id
_entity.type
_entity.pdbx_description
1 polymer ?
#
loop_
_entity_poly.entity_id
_entity_poly.type
_entity_poly.pdbx_seq_one_letter_code
_entity_poly.pdbx_strand_id
1 'polypeptide(L)'
;MRTAPLPLERSTPTRLDPKHIAVIGAGAAGACAALELAARGYRVTLFERGQQAVAEASYVNEGKVHLGFIYAMDGSRRTARKMIEGALVFEDYLKRWTDYNAAAAVSTPFFYGVHRGSLMALPQLIEHYTACVDYYRQRAAATGLDYLGLGVGAAFERVPEVRFPHGINPEYIEHLLQTTEYDVDTRHI
;
A
#
# COMPACT_ATOMS: atom_id res chain seq x y z
N MET A 1 -3.31 -39.22 37.32
CA MET A 1 -3.48 -37.98 38.10
C MET A 1 -3.75 -36.83 37.13
N ARG A 2 -4.95 -36.29 37.12
CA ARG A 2 -5.26 -35.09 36.27
C ARG A 2 -5.02 -33.86 37.18
N THR A 3 -4.06 -33.06 36.79
CA THR A 3 -3.83 -31.77 37.45
C THR A 3 -4.99 -30.82 37.12
N ALA A 4 -5.64 -30.28 38.12
CA ALA A 4 -6.69 -29.28 37.96
C ALA A 4 -6.07 -27.99 37.37
N PRO A 5 -6.80 -27.28 36.47
CA PRO A 5 -6.33 -26.01 35.95
C PRO A 5 -6.28 -24.97 37.08
N LEU A 6 -5.17 -24.21 37.11
CA LEU A 6 -5.01 -23.07 38.00
C LEU A 6 -6.12 -22.04 37.76
N PRO A 7 -6.70 -21.47 38.82
CA PRO A 7 -7.70 -20.42 38.67
C PRO A 7 -7.06 -19.19 38.04
N LEU A 8 -7.65 -18.73 36.93
CA LEU A 8 -7.34 -17.44 36.35
C LEU A 8 -7.70 -16.35 37.35
N GLU A 9 -6.73 -15.78 38.01
CA GLU A 9 -6.94 -14.56 38.79
C GLU A 9 -7.46 -13.47 37.86
N ARG A 10 -8.73 -13.12 38.04
CA ARG A 10 -9.31 -11.95 37.39
C ARG A 10 -8.72 -10.73 38.07
N SER A 11 -7.65 -10.20 37.48
CA SER A 11 -7.15 -8.88 37.83
C SER A 11 -8.28 -7.87 37.64
N THR A 12 -8.62 -7.15 38.71
CA THR A 12 -9.58 -6.05 38.68
C THR A 12 -9.15 -5.09 37.57
N PRO A 13 -10.01 -4.65 36.64
CA PRO A 13 -9.61 -3.75 35.58
C PRO A 13 -9.12 -2.45 36.22
N THR A 14 -7.81 -2.28 36.21
CA THR A 14 -7.17 -1.00 36.56
C THR A 14 -7.74 0.04 35.59
N ARG A 15 -8.33 1.10 36.09
CA ARG A 15 -8.85 2.21 35.28
C ARG A 15 -7.73 2.64 34.35
N LEU A 16 -7.85 2.34 33.07
CA LEU A 16 -6.83 2.67 32.07
C LEU A 16 -6.65 4.19 32.10
N ASP A 17 -5.43 4.63 32.30
CA ASP A 17 -5.06 6.04 32.08
C ASP A 17 -5.56 6.41 30.68
N PRO A 18 -6.36 7.50 30.51
CA PRO A 18 -6.92 7.89 29.21
C PRO A 18 -5.84 8.13 28.13
N LYS A 19 -4.59 8.24 28.53
CA LYS A 19 -3.44 8.35 27.62
C LYS A 19 -2.74 7.01 27.31
N HIS A 20 -3.23 5.89 27.83
CA HIS A 20 -2.66 4.57 27.58
C HIS A 20 -3.48 3.84 26.50
N ILE A 21 -2.83 3.48 25.41
CA ILE A 21 -3.45 2.83 24.25
C ILE A 21 -2.82 1.45 24.04
N ALA A 22 -3.66 0.44 23.86
CA ALA A 22 -3.25 -0.89 23.45
C ALA A 22 -3.41 -1.02 21.93
N VAL A 23 -2.33 -1.42 21.25
CA VAL A 23 -2.33 -1.77 19.82
C VAL A 23 -2.16 -3.28 19.71
N ILE A 24 -3.03 -3.95 18.99
CA ILE A 24 -3.03 -5.41 18.84
C ILE A 24 -2.55 -5.76 17.42
N GLY A 25 -1.43 -6.49 17.35
CA GLY A 25 -0.74 -6.89 16.13
C GLY A 25 0.37 -5.89 15.76
N ALA A 26 1.58 -6.39 15.62
CA ALA A 26 2.77 -5.63 15.23
C ALA A 26 3.16 -5.84 13.76
N GLY A 27 2.20 -6.07 12.88
CA GLY A 27 2.39 -5.92 11.44
C GLY A 27 2.65 -4.45 11.07
N ALA A 28 2.94 -4.13 9.81
CA ALA A 28 3.25 -2.76 9.36
C ALA A 28 2.24 -1.73 9.86
N ALA A 29 0.93 -1.99 9.73
CA ALA A 29 -0.10 -1.07 10.17
C ALA A 29 -0.09 -0.83 11.69
N GLY A 30 0.05 -1.89 12.49
CA GLY A 30 0.09 -1.78 13.96
C GLY A 30 1.37 -1.11 14.45
N ALA A 31 2.52 -1.44 13.87
CA ALA A 31 3.79 -0.79 14.18
C ALA A 31 3.73 0.71 13.87
N CYS A 32 3.27 1.08 12.68
CA CYS A 32 3.09 2.47 12.28
C CYS A 32 2.13 3.23 13.21
N ALA A 33 0.99 2.63 13.56
CA ALA A 33 0.04 3.24 14.49
C ALA A 33 0.64 3.44 15.89
N ALA A 34 1.39 2.44 16.38
CA ALA A 34 2.05 2.54 17.69
C ALA A 34 3.09 3.66 17.73
N LEU A 35 3.93 3.77 16.69
CA LEU A 35 4.93 4.83 16.56
C LEU A 35 4.28 6.21 16.50
N GLU A 36 3.24 6.38 15.70
CA GLU A 36 2.53 7.66 15.56
C GLU A 36 1.84 8.06 16.87
N LEU A 37 1.21 7.14 17.55
CA LEU A 37 0.57 7.41 18.84
C LEU A 37 1.61 7.76 19.92
N ALA A 38 2.72 7.04 19.95
CA ALA A 38 3.81 7.33 20.89
C ALA A 38 4.42 8.73 20.63
N ALA A 39 4.62 9.11 19.37
CA ALA A 39 5.08 10.44 18.99
C ALA A 39 4.13 11.57 19.40
N ARG A 40 2.83 11.27 19.51
CA ARG A 40 1.80 12.19 20.02
C ARG A 40 1.70 12.21 21.55
N GLY A 41 2.58 11.52 22.25
CA GLY A 41 2.67 11.52 23.71
C GLY A 41 1.74 10.54 24.40
N TYR A 42 1.13 9.61 23.68
CA TYR A 42 0.38 8.50 24.30
C TYR A 42 1.34 7.43 24.81
N ARG A 43 0.99 6.82 25.95
CA ARG A 43 1.63 5.59 26.40
C ARG A 43 1.04 4.44 25.59
N VAL A 44 1.85 3.75 24.81
CA VAL A 44 1.41 2.68 23.91
C VAL A 44 1.94 1.34 24.38
N THR A 45 1.07 0.33 24.42
CA THR A 45 1.48 -1.07 24.55
C THR A 45 1.10 -1.78 23.24
N LEU A 46 2.13 -2.30 22.55
CA LEU A 46 1.97 -3.08 21.34
C LEU A 46 2.01 -4.57 21.68
N PHE A 47 0.93 -5.28 21.37
CA PHE A 47 0.80 -6.72 21.58
C PHE A 47 1.04 -7.46 20.27
N GLU A 48 1.96 -8.41 20.27
CA GLU A 48 2.25 -9.28 19.13
C GLU A 48 2.29 -10.72 19.61
N ARG A 49 1.69 -11.63 18.83
CA ARG A 49 1.72 -13.06 19.13
C ARG A 49 3.05 -13.72 18.75
N GLY A 50 3.74 -13.16 17.76
CA GLY A 50 5.04 -13.62 17.29
C GLY A 50 6.18 -13.03 18.12
N GLN A 51 7.39 -13.47 17.82
CA GLN A 51 8.59 -12.99 18.50
C GLN A 51 9.14 -11.67 17.95
N GLN A 52 8.72 -11.29 16.76
CA GLN A 52 9.21 -10.12 16.03
C GLN A 52 8.06 -9.33 15.43
N ALA A 53 8.19 -8.01 15.41
CA ALA A 53 7.31 -7.14 14.65
C ALA A 53 7.57 -7.31 13.14
N VAL A 54 6.54 -7.04 12.33
CA VAL A 54 6.61 -7.01 10.85
C VAL A 54 7.07 -8.33 10.20
N ALA A 55 7.05 -9.44 10.94
CA ALA A 55 7.62 -10.72 10.51
C ALA A 55 6.74 -11.56 9.59
N GLU A 56 5.43 -11.31 9.58
CA GLU A 56 4.43 -12.11 8.84
C GLU A 56 4.14 -11.49 7.45
N ALA A 57 2.87 -11.29 7.15
CA ALA A 57 2.41 -10.77 5.86
C ALA A 57 3.11 -9.49 5.39
N SER A 58 3.51 -8.63 6.33
CA SER A 58 4.21 -7.38 5.98
C SER A 58 5.63 -7.62 5.46
N TYR A 59 6.32 -8.64 5.96
CA TYR A 59 7.67 -9.01 5.52
C TYR A 59 7.68 -9.69 4.15
N VAL A 60 6.66 -10.51 3.87
CA VAL A 60 6.54 -11.25 2.60
C VAL A 60 5.67 -10.52 1.57
N ASN A 61 5.24 -9.30 1.88
CA ASN A 61 4.47 -8.49 0.94
C ASN A 61 5.32 -8.15 -0.29
N GLU A 62 4.67 -8.09 -1.44
CA GLU A 62 5.32 -7.74 -2.71
C GLU A 62 5.73 -6.26 -2.81
N GLY A 63 5.35 -5.44 -1.83
CA GLY A 63 5.78 -4.04 -1.72
C GLY A 63 5.17 -3.10 -2.76
N LYS A 64 4.12 -3.50 -3.48
CA LYS A 64 3.47 -2.67 -4.50
C LYS A 64 2.77 -1.47 -3.91
N VAL A 65 3.17 -0.28 -4.31
CA VAL A 65 2.54 0.97 -3.92
C VAL A 65 1.69 1.48 -5.08
N HIS A 66 0.41 1.12 -5.07
CA HIS A 66 -0.50 1.38 -6.17
C HIS A 66 -0.93 2.85 -6.28
N LEU A 67 -0.99 3.35 -7.52
CA LEU A 67 -1.61 4.63 -7.88
C LEU A 67 -3.09 4.49 -8.29
N GLY A 68 -3.73 3.41 -7.89
CA GLY A 68 -5.16 3.23 -8.03
C GLY A 68 -5.65 2.59 -9.32
N PHE A 69 -4.77 2.35 -10.29
CA PHE A 69 -5.15 1.83 -11.62
C PHE A 69 -5.87 0.48 -11.57
N ILE A 70 -5.42 -0.43 -10.70
CA ILE A 70 -6.01 -1.77 -10.55
C ILE A 70 -7.47 -1.75 -10.04
N TYR A 71 -7.93 -0.65 -9.43
CA TYR A 71 -9.25 -0.57 -8.79
C TYR A 71 -10.35 -0.05 -9.72
N ALA A 72 -10.26 -0.31 -11.01
CA ALA A 72 -11.20 0.18 -12.02
C ALA A 72 -12.65 -0.30 -11.81
N MET A 73 -12.86 -1.45 -11.16
CA MET A 73 -14.17 -1.97 -10.82
C MET A 73 -14.90 -1.19 -9.71
N ASP A 74 -14.19 -0.37 -8.93
CA ASP A 74 -14.82 0.53 -7.97
C ASP A 74 -15.31 1.81 -8.68
N GLY A 75 -16.55 1.81 -9.16
CA GLY A 75 -17.15 2.97 -9.84
C GLY A 75 -17.18 4.25 -9.00
N SER A 76 -17.08 4.14 -7.66
CA SER A 76 -16.98 5.31 -6.79
C SER A 76 -15.59 5.95 -6.81
N ARG A 77 -14.58 5.23 -7.27
CA ARG A 77 -13.16 5.59 -7.26
C ARG A 77 -12.60 5.93 -5.86
N ARG A 78 -13.31 5.56 -4.80
CA ARG A 78 -12.86 5.84 -3.41
C ARG A 78 -11.59 5.09 -3.07
N THR A 79 -11.50 3.82 -3.48
CA THR A 79 -10.33 2.98 -3.24
C THR A 79 -9.12 3.53 -3.99
N ALA A 80 -9.26 3.85 -5.26
CA ALA A 80 -8.20 4.44 -6.07
C ALA A 80 -7.66 5.74 -5.47
N ARG A 81 -8.55 6.65 -5.05
CA ARG A 81 -8.15 7.91 -4.39
C ARG A 81 -7.37 7.68 -3.10
N LYS A 82 -7.80 6.74 -2.26
CA LYS A 82 -7.06 6.39 -1.02
C LYS A 82 -5.68 5.83 -1.30
N MET A 83 -5.53 5.01 -2.35
CA MET A 83 -4.22 4.48 -2.74
C MET A 83 -3.29 5.60 -3.19
N ILE A 84 -3.78 6.53 -4.02
CA ILE A 84 -3.02 7.69 -4.46
C ILE A 84 -2.60 8.57 -3.26
N GLU A 85 -3.51 8.86 -2.35
CA GLU A 85 -3.20 9.64 -1.14
C GLU A 85 -2.15 8.94 -0.28
N GLY A 86 -2.26 7.62 -0.09
CA GLY A 86 -1.26 6.83 0.62
C GLY A 86 0.10 6.84 -0.06
N ALA A 87 0.13 6.71 -1.39
CA ALA A 87 1.35 6.72 -2.18
C ALA A 87 2.09 8.07 -2.11
N LEU A 88 1.36 9.18 -2.07
CA LEU A 88 1.94 10.52 -1.94
C LEU A 88 2.57 10.78 -0.56
N VAL A 89 2.00 10.26 0.52
CA VAL A 89 2.54 10.47 1.87
C VAL A 89 3.53 9.38 2.31
N PHE A 90 3.75 8.37 1.48
CA PHE A 90 4.50 7.18 1.83
C PHE A 90 5.94 7.49 2.24
N GLU A 91 6.66 8.25 1.42
CA GLU A 91 8.03 8.66 1.69
C GLU A 91 8.15 9.46 2.98
N ASP A 92 7.38 10.54 3.11
CA ASP A 92 7.40 11.43 4.27
C ASP A 92 7.07 10.68 5.56
N TYR A 93 6.15 9.71 5.47
CA TYR A 93 5.79 8.90 6.61
C TYR A 93 6.93 7.96 7.02
N LEU A 94 7.53 7.25 6.08
CA LEU A 94 8.60 6.30 6.38
C LEU A 94 9.87 7.00 6.88
N LYS A 95 10.25 8.13 6.29
CA LYS A 95 11.41 8.92 6.74
C LYS A 95 11.34 9.40 8.20
N ARG A 96 10.16 9.42 8.79
CA ARG A 96 10.00 9.73 10.22
C ARG A 96 10.48 8.61 11.14
N TRP A 97 10.50 7.37 10.65
CA TRP A 97 10.71 6.17 11.46
C TRP A 97 11.83 5.26 10.97
N THR A 98 12.25 5.45 9.73
CA THR A 98 13.25 4.59 9.06
C THR A 98 14.21 5.45 8.24
N ASP A 99 15.31 4.84 7.83
CA ASP A 99 16.24 5.45 6.87
C ASP A 99 15.78 5.25 5.41
N TYR A 100 14.47 5.34 5.16
CA TYR A 100 13.91 5.16 3.84
C TYR A 100 14.59 6.05 2.80
N ASN A 101 14.99 5.42 1.70
CA ASN A 101 15.55 6.10 0.54
C ASN A 101 14.77 5.66 -0.71
N ALA A 102 14.47 6.61 -1.58
CA ALA A 102 13.83 6.35 -2.88
C ALA A 102 14.58 5.31 -3.74
N ALA A 103 15.88 5.13 -3.54
CA ALA A 103 16.66 4.06 -4.16
C ALA A 103 16.19 2.64 -3.80
N ALA A 104 15.42 2.48 -2.71
CA ALA A 104 14.77 1.21 -2.37
C ALA A 104 13.54 0.90 -3.26
N ALA A 105 13.04 1.89 -4.00
CA ALA A 105 11.97 1.69 -4.95
C ALA A 105 12.55 1.08 -6.25
N VAL A 106 12.03 -0.07 -6.62
CA VAL A 106 12.43 -0.78 -7.85
C VAL A 106 11.34 -0.60 -8.88
N SER A 107 11.69 -0.05 -10.05
CA SER A 107 10.77 -0.01 -11.17
C SER A 107 10.90 -1.28 -11.99
N THR A 108 9.91 -2.13 -11.86
CA THR A 108 9.54 -3.02 -12.96
C THR A 108 8.32 -2.43 -13.63
N PRO A 109 8.27 -2.31 -14.97
CA PRO A 109 7.08 -1.78 -15.63
C PRO A 109 5.85 -2.58 -15.23
N PHE A 110 4.84 -1.88 -14.70
CA PHE A 110 3.56 -2.51 -14.37
C PHE A 110 2.71 -2.58 -15.64
N PHE A 111 2.29 -3.79 -15.97
CA PHE A 111 1.45 -4.03 -17.13
C PHE A 111 0.07 -4.55 -16.69
N TYR A 112 -0.97 -3.95 -17.26
CA TYR A 112 -2.35 -4.38 -17.08
C TYR A 112 -2.89 -4.89 -18.41
N GLY A 113 -3.13 -6.19 -18.49
CA GLY A 113 -3.65 -6.86 -19.67
C GLY A 113 -5.17 -6.79 -19.72
N VAL A 114 -5.74 -6.40 -20.84
CA VAL A 114 -7.17 -6.49 -21.15
C VAL A 114 -7.40 -7.72 -22.00
N HIS A 115 -8.05 -8.71 -21.41
CA HIS A 115 -8.40 -9.97 -22.05
C HIS A 115 -9.80 -9.88 -22.68
N ARG A 116 -10.11 -10.71 -23.67
CA ARG A 116 -11.45 -10.79 -24.31
C ARG A 116 -12.60 -11.00 -23.34
N GLY A 117 -12.35 -11.70 -22.23
CA GLY A 117 -13.30 -11.91 -21.14
C GLY A 117 -13.23 -10.91 -20.01
N SER A 118 -12.51 -9.80 -20.16
CA SER A 118 -12.44 -8.75 -19.13
C SER A 118 -13.81 -8.14 -18.89
N LEU A 119 -14.15 -7.92 -17.61
CA LEU A 119 -15.44 -7.34 -17.20
C LEU A 119 -15.58 -5.87 -17.60
N MET A 120 -14.48 -5.18 -17.90
CA MET A 120 -14.47 -3.78 -18.32
C MET A 120 -13.90 -3.66 -19.73
N ALA A 121 -14.57 -2.88 -20.55
CA ALA A 121 -14.09 -2.52 -21.88
C ALA A 121 -12.94 -1.50 -21.78
N LEU A 122 -12.04 -1.51 -22.76
CA LEU A 122 -10.90 -0.59 -22.82
C LEU A 122 -11.28 0.90 -22.62
N PRO A 123 -12.35 1.46 -23.22
CA PRO A 123 -12.72 2.86 -23.00
C PRO A 123 -12.99 3.18 -21.52
N GLN A 124 -13.64 2.27 -20.80
CA GLN A 124 -13.93 2.44 -19.37
C GLN A 124 -12.65 2.41 -18.53
N LEU A 125 -11.69 1.54 -18.88
CA LEU A 125 -10.39 1.50 -18.24
C LEU A 125 -9.60 2.78 -18.49
N ILE A 126 -9.57 3.28 -19.72
CA ILE A 126 -8.91 4.54 -20.07
C ILE A 126 -9.53 5.71 -19.28
N GLU A 127 -10.85 5.76 -19.15
CA GLU A 127 -11.54 6.78 -18.35
C GLU A 127 -11.10 6.70 -16.87
N HIS A 128 -11.08 5.48 -16.30
CA HIS A 128 -10.64 5.28 -14.94
C HIS A 128 -9.16 5.70 -14.74
N TYR A 129 -8.27 5.30 -15.65
CA TYR A 129 -6.85 5.61 -15.57
C TYR A 129 -6.58 7.10 -15.71
N THR A 130 -7.29 7.77 -16.63
CA THR A 130 -7.24 9.23 -16.77
C THR A 130 -7.65 9.90 -15.46
N ALA A 131 -8.75 9.45 -14.85
CA ALA A 131 -9.20 10.00 -13.57
C ALA A 131 -8.20 9.77 -12.42
N CYS A 132 -7.47 8.64 -12.39
CA CYS A 132 -6.39 8.41 -11.43
C CYS A 132 -5.23 9.40 -11.63
N VAL A 133 -4.78 9.59 -12.88
CA VAL A 133 -3.71 10.53 -13.22
C VAL A 133 -4.09 11.97 -12.86
N ASP A 134 -5.31 12.38 -13.18
CA ASP A 134 -5.79 13.74 -12.89
C ASP A 134 -5.91 13.97 -11.38
N TYR A 135 -6.42 12.97 -10.64
CA TYR A 135 -6.49 13.06 -9.19
C TYR A 135 -5.10 13.10 -8.55
N TYR A 136 -4.16 12.28 -9.02
CA TYR A 136 -2.77 12.35 -8.58
C TYR A 136 -2.19 13.74 -8.79
N ARG A 137 -2.29 14.30 -10.00
CA ARG A 137 -1.77 15.63 -10.32
C ARG A 137 -2.36 16.71 -9.42
N GLN A 138 -3.67 16.67 -9.23
CA GLN A 138 -4.37 17.60 -8.33
C GLN A 138 -3.83 17.51 -6.90
N ARG A 139 -3.66 16.29 -6.36
CA ARG A 139 -3.20 16.10 -4.99
C ARG A 139 -1.72 16.46 -4.83
N ALA A 140 -0.87 16.04 -5.74
CA ALA A 140 0.55 16.39 -5.74
C ALA A 140 0.76 17.91 -5.78
N ALA A 141 0.05 18.61 -6.66
CA ALA A 141 0.11 20.08 -6.73
C ALA A 141 -0.38 20.76 -5.45
N ALA A 142 -1.41 20.23 -4.80
CA ALA A 142 -1.97 20.80 -3.58
C ALA A 142 -1.11 20.57 -2.34
N THR A 143 -0.33 19.49 -2.30
CA THR A 143 0.46 19.08 -1.12
C THR A 143 1.95 19.33 -1.27
N GLY A 144 2.46 19.47 -2.49
CA GLY A 144 3.91 19.48 -2.79
C GLY A 144 4.59 18.12 -2.63
N LEU A 145 3.80 17.06 -2.38
CA LEU A 145 4.31 15.69 -2.22
C LEU A 145 4.39 14.99 -3.58
N ASP A 146 5.27 14.02 -3.66
CA ASP A 146 5.40 13.22 -4.85
C ASP A 146 5.31 11.69 -4.57
N TYR A 147 5.33 10.91 -5.61
CA TYR A 147 5.21 9.46 -5.53
C TYR A 147 6.54 8.83 -5.12
N LEU A 148 6.60 8.30 -3.89
CA LEU A 148 7.75 7.61 -3.31
C LEU A 148 9.05 8.44 -3.24
N GLY A 149 9.00 9.76 -3.39
CA GLY A 149 10.19 10.60 -3.46
C GLY A 149 11.00 10.45 -4.75
N LEU A 150 10.39 9.91 -5.81
CA LEU A 150 11.09 9.60 -7.06
C LEU A 150 11.09 10.75 -8.07
N GLY A 151 10.35 11.83 -7.82
CA GLY A 151 10.16 12.90 -8.78
C GLY A 151 9.38 12.49 -10.04
N VAL A 152 8.66 11.36 -9.99
CA VAL A 152 7.88 10.85 -11.11
C VAL A 152 6.40 11.09 -10.90
N GLY A 153 5.69 11.38 -11.99
CA GLY A 153 4.25 11.55 -11.98
C GLY A 153 3.51 10.24 -12.27
N ALA A 154 2.23 10.19 -11.90
CA ALA A 154 1.35 9.15 -12.39
C ALA A 154 1.12 9.30 -13.90
N ALA A 155 1.34 8.26 -14.65
CA ALA A 155 1.06 8.19 -16.07
C ALA A 155 0.72 6.76 -16.50
N PHE A 156 0.09 6.63 -17.64
CA PHE A 156 -0.09 5.35 -18.30
C PHE A 156 -0.01 5.51 -19.81
N GLU A 157 0.34 4.44 -20.50
CA GLU A 157 0.28 4.37 -21.95
C GLU A 157 -0.33 3.06 -22.43
N ARG A 158 -0.91 3.07 -23.62
CA ARG A 158 -1.29 1.85 -24.32
C ARG A 158 -0.07 1.34 -25.07
N VAL A 159 0.34 0.12 -24.73
CA VAL A 159 1.48 -0.54 -25.39
C VAL A 159 1.00 -1.11 -26.72
N PRO A 160 1.60 -0.77 -27.86
CA PRO A 160 1.29 -1.42 -29.13
C PRO A 160 1.77 -2.87 -29.12
N GLU A 161 1.06 -3.75 -29.83
CA GLU A 161 1.32 -5.20 -29.84
C GLU A 161 2.78 -5.56 -30.14
N VAL A 162 3.40 -4.82 -31.08
CA VAL A 162 4.81 -5.01 -31.45
C VAL A 162 5.80 -4.76 -30.29
N ARG A 163 5.35 -4.10 -29.21
CA ARG A 163 6.13 -3.84 -27.98
C ARG A 163 5.68 -4.68 -26.80
N PHE A 164 4.83 -5.68 -27.00
CA PHE A 164 4.44 -6.56 -25.91
C PHE A 164 5.66 -7.27 -25.33
N PRO A 165 5.80 -7.29 -24.00
CA PRO A 165 6.87 -8.02 -23.34
C PRO A 165 6.83 -9.50 -23.69
N HIS A 166 8.02 -10.14 -23.69
CA HIS A 166 8.11 -11.59 -23.89
C HIS A 166 7.21 -12.33 -22.86
N GLY A 167 6.41 -13.27 -23.35
CA GLY A 167 5.47 -14.03 -22.53
C GLY A 167 4.04 -13.47 -22.51
N ILE A 168 3.81 -12.26 -23.02
CA ILE A 168 2.44 -11.76 -23.24
C ILE A 168 1.94 -12.24 -24.60
N ASN A 169 0.95 -13.11 -24.60
CA ASN A 169 0.37 -13.65 -25.83
C ASN A 169 -0.77 -12.74 -26.36
N PRO A 170 -0.60 -12.10 -27.53
CA PRO A 170 -1.61 -11.20 -28.10
C PRO A 170 -2.90 -11.93 -28.55
N GLU A 171 -2.90 -13.25 -28.67
CA GLU A 171 -4.14 -14.01 -28.93
C GLU A 171 -5.12 -13.94 -27.76
N TYR A 172 -4.61 -13.74 -26.53
CA TYR A 172 -5.42 -13.66 -25.31
C TYR A 172 -5.53 -12.24 -24.78
N ILE A 173 -4.48 -11.45 -24.90
CA ILE A 173 -4.44 -10.06 -24.41
C ILE A 173 -4.68 -9.11 -25.58
N GLU A 174 -5.88 -8.54 -25.67
CA GLU A 174 -6.27 -7.62 -26.73
C GLU A 174 -5.63 -6.25 -26.59
N HIS A 175 -5.44 -5.81 -25.34
CA HIS A 175 -4.79 -4.53 -25.06
C HIS A 175 -3.87 -4.67 -23.85
N LEU A 176 -2.76 -3.96 -23.88
CA LEU A 176 -1.83 -3.86 -22.78
C LEU A 176 -1.64 -2.39 -22.41
N LEU A 177 -1.84 -2.09 -21.13
CA LEU A 177 -1.60 -0.77 -20.56
C LEU A 177 -0.38 -0.86 -19.64
N GLN A 178 0.57 0.05 -19.80
CA GLN A 178 1.72 0.21 -18.92
C GLN A 178 1.51 1.44 -18.05
N THR A 179 1.87 1.34 -16.74
CA THR A 179 1.75 2.43 -15.78
C THR A 179 3.10 2.75 -15.15
N THR A 180 3.20 3.90 -14.49
CA THR A 180 4.40 4.33 -13.73
C THR A 180 4.35 3.88 -12.27
N GLU A 181 3.79 2.72 -11.97
CA GLU A 181 3.78 2.17 -10.62
C GLU A 181 5.11 1.49 -10.29
N TYR A 182 5.43 1.45 -8.99
CA TYR A 182 6.69 0.95 -8.45
C TYR A 182 6.47 -0.02 -7.30
N ASP A 183 7.41 -0.93 -7.14
CA ASP A 183 7.57 -1.76 -5.95
C ASP A 183 8.55 -1.11 -4.98
N VAL A 184 8.36 -1.34 -3.70
CA VAL A 184 9.32 -1.02 -2.66
C VAL A 184 9.79 -2.32 -2.01
N ASP A 185 11.09 -2.53 -1.91
CA ASP A 185 11.61 -3.70 -1.23
C ASP A 185 11.34 -3.59 0.27
N THR A 186 10.32 -4.31 0.73
CA THR A 186 9.88 -4.28 2.14
C THR A 186 10.90 -4.84 3.13
N ARG A 187 11.97 -5.46 2.66
CA ARG A 187 13.09 -5.94 3.49
C ARG A 187 14.08 -4.83 3.83
N HIS A 188 13.99 -3.71 3.11
CA HIS A 188 14.87 -2.55 3.26
C HIS A 188 14.16 -1.34 3.89
N ILE A 189 12.98 -1.57 4.50
CA ILE A 189 12.20 -0.51 5.20
C ILE A 189 12.23 -0.72 6.71
#